data_0a4d0dd516c69c957ef834b2af89f048
#
_entry.id   0a4d0dd516c69c957ef834b2af89f048
#
_cell.length_a   1.000
_cell.length_b   1.000
_cell.length_c   1.000
_cell.angle_alpha   90.00
_cell.angle_beta   90.00
_cell.angle_gamma   90.00
#
_symmetry.space_group_name_H-M   'P 1'
#
loop_
_entity.id
_entity.type
_entity.pdbx_description
1 polymer ?
#
loop_
_entity_poly.entity_id
_entity_poly.type
_entity_poly.pdbx_seq_one_letter_code
_entity_poly.pdbx_strand_id
1 'polypeptide(L)'
;MKEPNTFVPGTTRNQLWPERPGNPLEQERPGNQLEWERPGNRVDLERQEHRVDLERVVARARDMARRDWMSWVKKGVKALTYQAGLAPASWRLGEGEAAILFYHKVQRRPVGVWGEPVLDVREFERHVAFLARAYQPVSLSELVAGLAGRARLPRRAVALTFDDGYRNNLYLVAPILARHGIPATIFITTGLVGTTGWMWGYELEEIFSRHPPEQVCQASGDPAILRLGSLGLSPRVLMSACVEYLKELPHESMLDIVERLRARFAVPVNDENRFLSWDEVRELARQGFEIGAHTRSHPILTRLPLTEVERELRACRDTLEEKLGVRPTLFSYPNGATCPEVTELVGSYFQAAVTTRSGICTRASGLLELPRIGAPVRVAELSFELVWSYFRTEMSQLAPAP
;
A
#
# COMPACT_ATOMS: atom_id res chain seq x y z
N MET A 1 -17.81 33.89 28.82
CA MET A 1 -18.14 33.72 27.39
C MET A 1 -16.81 33.78 26.65
N LYS A 2 -16.28 32.64 26.21
CA LYS A 2 -15.08 32.56 25.37
C LYS A 2 -15.56 32.20 23.95
N GLU A 3 -15.20 33.03 23.01
CA GLU A 3 -15.53 32.87 21.60
C GLU A 3 -14.88 31.60 21.05
N PRO A 4 -15.49 30.91 20.05
CA PRO A 4 -14.91 29.75 19.41
C PRO A 4 -13.78 30.19 18.47
N ASN A 5 -12.64 29.57 18.65
CA ASN A 5 -11.44 29.73 17.84
C ASN A 5 -11.74 29.24 16.41
N THR A 6 -11.94 30.15 15.49
CA THR A 6 -12.04 29.89 14.05
C THR A 6 -10.66 29.49 13.54
N PHE A 7 -10.52 28.20 13.21
CA PHE A 7 -9.35 27.68 12.51
C PHE A 7 -9.29 28.28 11.10
N VAL A 8 -8.37 29.18 10.87
CA VAL A 8 -8.00 29.67 9.54
C VAL A 8 -7.04 28.65 8.95
N PRO A 9 -7.31 28.03 7.80
CA PRO A 9 -6.34 27.15 7.14
C PRO A 9 -5.13 28.01 6.75
N GLY A 10 -4.02 27.77 7.43
CA GLY A 10 -2.74 28.37 7.08
C GLY A 10 -2.35 27.90 5.67
N THR A 11 -2.04 28.85 4.82
CA THR A 11 -1.42 28.63 3.51
C THR A 11 -0.23 27.70 3.68
N THR A 12 -0.38 26.46 3.24
CA THR A 12 0.71 25.49 3.16
C THR A 12 1.78 26.05 2.23
N ARG A 13 2.87 26.51 2.83
CA ARG A 13 4.11 26.79 2.10
C ARG A 13 4.63 25.46 1.55
N ASN A 14 4.28 25.13 0.33
CA ASN A 14 4.89 24.08 -0.51
C ASN A 14 6.32 24.47 -0.94
N GLN A 15 7.13 25.02 -0.03
CA GLN A 15 8.50 25.49 -0.33
C GLN A 15 9.58 24.81 0.51
N LEU A 16 9.37 23.57 0.93
CA LEU A 16 10.41 22.83 1.69
C LEU A 16 11.48 22.17 0.81
N TRP A 17 11.35 22.22 -0.51
CA TRP A 17 12.27 21.52 -1.40
C TRP A 17 12.82 22.45 -2.47
N PRO A 18 14.15 22.68 -2.54
CA PRO A 18 14.75 23.34 -3.69
C PRO A 18 14.57 22.45 -4.94
N GLU A 19 14.20 23.08 -6.04
CA GLU A 19 14.18 22.40 -7.35
C GLU A 19 15.56 21.82 -7.63
N ARG A 20 15.63 20.58 -8.05
CA ARG A 20 16.87 20.01 -8.59
C ARG A 20 17.19 20.76 -9.87
N PRO A 21 18.47 21.12 -10.15
CA PRO A 21 18.87 21.65 -11.44
C PRO A 21 18.46 20.64 -12.50
N GLY A 22 17.91 21.16 -13.60
CA GLY A 22 17.36 20.39 -14.72
C GLY A 22 18.32 19.31 -15.20
N ASN A 23 17.76 18.16 -15.55
CA ASN A 23 18.48 17.02 -16.07
C ASN A 23 19.19 17.43 -17.38
N PRO A 24 20.53 17.23 -17.52
CA PRO A 24 21.28 17.65 -18.71
C PRO A 24 20.93 16.90 -20.00
N LEU A 25 19.92 16.03 -20.01
CA LEU A 25 19.55 15.21 -21.17
C LEU A 25 18.44 15.80 -22.05
N GLU A 26 17.98 17.03 -21.80
CA GLU A 26 17.06 17.76 -22.70
C GLU A 26 17.81 18.62 -23.75
N GLN A 27 18.85 18.09 -24.36
CA GLN A 27 19.37 18.69 -25.60
C GLN A 27 18.72 18.01 -26.79
N GLU A 28 18.01 18.83 -27.55
CA GLU A 28 17.34 18.51 -28.80
C GLU A 28 18.27 17.74 -29.76
N ARG A 29 17.83 16.60 -30.25
CA ARG A 29 18.40 15.93 -31.41
C ARG A 29 17.56 16.27 -32.63
N PRO A 30 18.20 16.67 -33.75
CA PRO A 30 17.50 17.04 -34.99
C PRO A 30 16.81 15.82 -35.62
N GLY A 31 15.67 16.11 -36.24
CA GLY A 31 14.77 15.13 -36.83
C GLY A 31 15.45 14.18 -37.83
N ASN A 32 15.14 12.91 -37.66
CA ASN A 32 15.26 11.91 -38.70
C ASN A 32 13.89 11.27 -38.91
N GLN A 33 13.33 11.51 -40.07
CA GLN A 33 12.20 10.78 -40.61
C GLN A 33 12.63 9.31 -40.78
N LEU A 34 12.06 8.41 -40.00
CA LEU A 34 12.19 6.98 -40.24
C LEU A 34 10.83 6.45 -40.68
N GLU A 35 10.83 6.06 -41.95
CA GLU A 35 9.78 5.32 -42.64
C GLU A 35 9.41 4.06 -41.86
N TRP A 36 8.12 3.81 -41.74
CA TRP A 36 7.56 2.61 -41.09
C TRP A 36 7.63 1.43 -42.09
N GLU A 37 8.75 0.74 -42.17
CA GLU A 37 8.78 -0.60 -42.68
C GLU A 37 8.23 -1.59 -41.65
N ARG A 38 7.22 -2.35 -42.02
CA ARG A 38 6.69 -3.48 -41.23
C ARG A 38 7.74 -4.59 -41.16
N PRO A 39 8.25 -4.99 -40.00
CA PRO A 39 8.99 -6.22 -39.91
C PRO A 39 8.00 -7.36 -39.73
N GLY A 40 7.75 -8.10 -40.81
CA GLY A 40 7.42 -9.51 -40.68
C GLY A 40 8.67 -10.24 -40.21
N ASN A 41 8.78 -10.45 -38.93
CA ASN A 41 9.55 -11.54 -38.36
C ASN A 41 8.96 -11.81 -36.97
N ARG A 42 8.24 -12.91 -36.88
CA ARG A 42 7.99 -13.61 -35.61
C ARG A 42 9.38 -13.91 -35.02
N VAL A 43 9.81 -13.06 -34.12
CA VAL A 43 10.78 -13.49 -33.12
C VAL A 43 9.98 -14.44 -32.22
N ASP A 44 10.24 -15.72 -32.31
CA ASP A 44 9.96 -16.71 -31.29
C ASP A 44 10.72 -16.25 -30.04
N LEU A 45 10.12 -15.35 -29.27
CA LEU A 45 10.44 -15.19 -27.88
C LEU A 45 10.07 -16.53 -27.26
N GLU A 46 11.11 -17.35 -27.09
CA GLU A 46 11.06 -18.54 -26.28
C GLU A 46 10.15 -18.23 -25.08
N ARG A 47 9.01 -18.91 -25.03
CA ARG A 47 8.22 -19.02 -23.83
C ARG A 47 9.13 -19.70 -22.80
N GLN A 48 9.94 -18.92 -22.10
CA GLN A 48 10.34 -19.30 -20.78
C GLN A 48 9.03 -19.43 -20.01
N GLU A 49 8.51 -20.65 -20.00
CA GLU A 49 7.44 -21.04 -19.10
C GLU A 49 7.92 -20.69 -17.70
N HIS A 50 7.45 -19.57 -17.17
CA HIS A 50 7.56 -19.25 -15.76
C HIS A 50 6.72 -20.30 -15.04
N ARG A 51 7.34 -21.46 -14.82
CA ARG A 51 6.74 -22.56 -14.06
C ARG A 51 6.66 -22.12 -12.62
N VAL A 52 5.50 -21.55 -12.25
CA VAL A 52 5.23 -21.22 -10.85
C VAL A 52 5.27 -22.52 -10.04
N ASP A 53 6.09 -22.53 -8.99
CA ASP A 53 6.19 -23.66 -8.07
C ASP A 53 4.95 -23.69 -7.15
N LEU A 54 3.97 -24.48 -7.55
CA LEU A 54 2.71 -24.63 -6.81
C LEU A 54 2.91 -25.23 -5.41
N GLU A 55 3.94 -26.04 -5.17
CA GLU A 55 4.22 -26.57 -3.84
C GLU A 55 4.67 -25.43 -2.90
N ARG A 56 5.50 -24.53 -3.40
CA ARG A 56 5.92 -23.33 -2.69
C ARG A 56 4.74 -22.40 -2.41
N VAL A 57 3.85 -22.21 -3.39
CA VAL A 57 2.62 -21.39 -3.21
C VAL A 57 1.71 -21.99 -2.13
N VAL A 58 1.46 -23.30 -2.18
CA VAL A 58 0.66 -24.00 -1.16
C VAL A 58 1.33 -23.96 0.21
N ALA A 59 2.64 -24.16 0.28
CA ALA A 59 3.39 -24.07 1.54
C ALA A 59 3.26 -22.69 2.17
N ARG A 60 3.37 -21.62 1.39
CA ARG A 60 3.15 -20.24 1.86
C ARG A 60 1.73 -20.03 2.36
N ALA A 61 0.73 -20.46 1.59
CA ALA A 61 -0.67 -20.33 1.98
C ALA A 61 -1.00 -21.09 3.27
N ARG A 62 -0.46 -22.30 3.43
CA ARG A 62 -0.59 -23.08 4.68
C ARG A 62 0.11 -22.42 5.85
N ASP A 63 1.29 -21.83 5.65
CA ASP A 63 2.02 -21.09 6.70
C ASP A 63 1.23 -19.83 7.13
N MET A 64 0.66 -19.09 6.20
CA MET A 64 -0.24 -17.97 6.50
C MET A 64 -1.44 -18.43 7.35
N ALA A 65 -2.08 -19.53 7.00
CA ALA A 65 -3.21 -20.08 7.76
C ALA A 65 -2.80 -20.62 9.16
N ARG A 66 -1.59 -21.19 9.29
CA ARG A 66 -1.03 -21.64 10.59
C ARG A 66 -0.66 -20.47 11.49
N ARG A 67 -0.16 -19.38 10.95
CA ARG A 67 0.14 -18.16 11.72
C ARG A 67 -1.10 -17.59 12.38
N ASP A 68 -2.26 -17.80 11.79
CA ASP A 68 -3.53 -17.31 12.34
C ASP A 68 -3.95 -18.01 13.64
N TRP A 69 -3.76 -19.33 13.79
CA TRP A 69 -4.15 -19.97 15.06
C TRP A 69 -3.21 -19.59 16.21
N MET A 70 -1.90 -19.49 15.96
CA MET A 70 -0.96 -18.96 16.96
C MET A 70 -1.20 -17.46 17.25
N SER A 71 -1.85 -16.74 16.32
CA SER A 71 -2.23 -15.37 16.54
C SER A 71 -3.27 -15.22 17.65
N TRP A 72 -4.14 -16.21 17.88
CA TRP A 72 -5.13 -16.16 18.96
C TRP A 72 -4.49 -16.12 20.36
N VAL A 73 -3.48 -16.93 20.61
CA VAL A 73 -2.72 -16.91 21.87
C VAL A 73 -1.97 -15.59 22.01
N LYS A 74 -1.31 -15.16 20.92
CA LYS A 74 -0.62 -13.87 20.87
C LYS A 74 -1.60 -12.70 21.05
N LYS A 75 -2.82 -12.76 20.48
CA LYS A 75 -3.87 -11.75 20.64
C LYS A 75 -4.32 -11.63 22.10
N GLY A 76 -4.46 -12.72 22.81
CA GLY A 76 -4.79 -12.72 24.24
C GLY A 76 -3.71 -12.05 25.10
N VAL A 77 -2.45 -12.41 24.87
CA VAL A 77 -1.30 -11.79 25.57
C VAL A 77 -1.19 -10.29 25.23
N LYS A 78 -1.33 -9.92 23.96
CA LYS A 78 -1.31 -8.52 23.50
C LYS A 78 -2.44 -7.69 24.15
N ALA A 79 -3.64 -8.26 24.25
CA ALA A 79 -4.78 -7.60 24.90
C ALA A 79 -4.53 -7.38 26.39
N LEU A 80 -4.01 -8.39 27.09
CA LEU A 80 -3.69 -8.30 28.52
C LEU A 80 -2.59 -7.27 28.82
N THR A 81 -1.51 -7.25 28.03
CA THR A 81 -0.43 -6.26 28.19
C THR A 81 -0.91 -4.84 27.92
N TYR A 82 -1.80 -4.66 26.95
CA TYR A 82 -2.41 -3.37 26.66
C TYR A 82 -3.34 -2.91 27.79
N GLN A 83 -4.22 -3.79 28.28
CA GLN A 83 -5.14 -3.48 29.38
C GLN A 83 -4.40 -3.20 30.69
N ALA A 84 -3.29 -3.90 30.95
CA ALA A 84 -2.44 -3.67 32.11
C ALA A 84 -1.60 -2.37 32.00
N GLY A 85 -1.71 -1.61 30.91
CA GLY A 85 -0.93 -0.39 30.69
C GLY A 85 0.57 -0.64 30.48
N LEU A 86 0.99 -1.90 30.32
CA LEU A 86 2.41 -2.28 30.25
C LEU A 86 3.04 -2.00 28.87
N ALA A 87 2.21 -1.90 27.83
CA ALA A 87 2.71 -1.71 26.48
C ALA A 87 3.19 -0.29 26.14
N PRO A 88 2.63 0.83 26.65
CA PRO A 88 2.94 2.16 26.12
C PRO A 88 3.97 2.98 26.90
N ALA A 89 4.20 2.69 28.19
CA ALA A 89 4.92 3.62 29.05
C ALA A 89 6.44 3.68 28.81
N SER A 90 7.03 2.64 28.22
CA SER A 90 8.49 2.52 27.99
C SER A 90 8.93 2.85 26.55
N TRP A 91 7.99 3.12 25.64
CA TRP A 91 8.28 3.21 24.20
C TRP A 91 8.55 4.62 23.76
N ARG A 92 9.79 4.89 23.54
CA ARG A 92 10.25 6.19 23.03
C ARG A 92 11.00 5.91 21.72
N LEU A 93 10.33 6.08 20.59
CA LEU A 93 11.06 6.36 19.36
C LEU A 93 11.98 7.56 19.64
N GLY A 94 13.27 7.36 19.43
CA GLY A 94 14.31 8.31 19.73
C GLY A 94 14.26 9.54 18.81
N GLU A 95 15.24 10.41 18.93
CA GLU A 95 15.46 11.46 17.95
C GLU A 95 15.97 10.84 16.64
N GLY A 96 15.33 11.16 15.53
CA GLY A 96 15.67 10.61 14.21
C GLY A 96 15.04 9.24 13.90
N GLU A 97 14.11 8.79 14.73
CA GLU A 97 13.32 7.56 14.52
C GLU A 97 11.84 7.89 14.34
N ALA A 98 11.17 7.15 13.46
CA ALA A 98 9.75 7.31 13.21
C ALA A 98 9.09 6.00 12.77
N ALA A 99 7.80 5.85 13.08
CA ALA A 99 6.97 4.81 12.52
C ALA A 99 6.12 5.37 11.36
N ILE A 100 5.94 4.56 10.32
CA ILE A 100 4.95 4.83 9.27
C ILE A 100 3.94 3.70 9.32
N LEU A 101 2.67 4.03 9.51
CA LEU A 101 1.58 3.08 9.48
C LEU A 101 0.93 3.06 8.10
N PHE A 102 0.57 1.89 7.60
CA PHE A 102 -0.24 1.81 6.40
C PHE A 102 -1.56 1.11 6.62
N TYR A 103 -2.57 1.64 5.97
CA TYR A 103 -3.95 1.19 5.93
C TYR A 103 -4.39 1.10 4.47
N HIS A 104 -5.49 0.39 4.22
CA HIS A 104 -6.18 0.42 2.92
C HIS A 104 -7.63 0.82 3.13
N LYS A 105 -8.48 -0.13 3.50
CA LYS A 105 -9.92 0.06 3.70
C LYS A 105 -10.28 0.23 5.17
N VAL A 106 -11.15 1.21 5.43
CA VAL A 106 -11.88 1.34 6.69
C VAL A 106 -13.36 1.25 6.37
N GLN A 107 -14.11 0.36 7.02
CA GLN A 107 -15.52 0.11 6.70
C GLN A 107 -16.39 0.15 7.94
N ARG A 108 -17.68 0.46 7.76
CA ARG A 108 -18.67 0.44 8.86
C ARG A 108 -19.06 -0.99 9.23
N ARG A 109 -19.04 -1.89 8.28
CA ARG A 109 -19.36 -3.32 8.44
C ARG A 109 -18.32 -4.09 7.63
N PRO A 110 -17.16 -4.39 8.22
CA PRO A 110 -16.16 -5.14 7.51
C PRO A 110 -16.72 -6.50 7.12
N VAL A 111 -16.90 -6.67 5.82
CA VAL A 111 -17.19 -7.95 5.21
C VAL A 111 -15.87 -8.36 4.60
N GLY A 112 -15.04 -8.93 5.36
CA GLY A 112 -13.79 -9.40 4.85
C GLY A 112 -13.39 -10.56 5.68
N VAL A 113 -12.98 -11.59 5.06
CA VAL A 113 -12.84 -12.82 5.76
C VAL A 113 -11.44 -13.39 5.60
N TRP A 114 -10.70 -13.06 4.51
CA TRP A 114 -9.63 -13.98 4.17
C TRP A 114 -8.33 -13.37 3.65
N GLY A 115 -8.25 -12.08 3.39
CA GLY A 115 -7.07 -11.39 2.93
C GLY A 115 -6.51 -10.36 3.90
N GLU A 116 -6.22 -9.18 3.42
CA GLU A 116 -5.82 -8.08 4.27
C GLU A 116 -6.94 -7.68 5.23
N PRO A 117 -6.63 -7.38 6.50
CA PRO A 117 -7.65 -7.07 7.49
C PRO A 117 -8.37 -5.77 7.11
N VAL A 118 -9.65 -5.88 6.80
CA VAL A 118 -10.51 -4.71 6.68
C VAL A 118 -10.79 -4.16 8.08
N LEU A 119 -10.43 -2.91 8.30
CA LEU A 119 -10.55 -2.28 9.60
C LEU A 119 -11.96 -1.71 9.82
N ASP A 120 -12.58 -2.09 10.93
CA ASP A 120 -13.83 -1.47 11.38
C ASP A 120 -13.60 0.01 11.73
N VAL A 121 -14.51 0.88 11.36
CA VAL A 121 -14.41 2.34 11.59
C VAL A 121 -14.25 2.69 13.08
N ARG A 122 -14.84 1.92 13.99
CA ARG A 122 -14.73 2.14 15.44
C ARG A 122 -13.34 1.74 15.96
N GLU A 123 -12.77 0.66 15.41
CA GLU A 123 -11.39 0.29 15.71
C GLU A 123 -10.41 1.30 15.14
N PHE A 124 -10.66 1.81 13.94
CA PHE A 124 -9.86 2.89 13.37
C PHE A 124 -9.87 4.14 14.25
N GLU A 125 -11.03 4.54 14.77
CA GLU A 125 -11.14 5.67 15.70
C GLU A 125 -10.36 5.41 17.01
N ARG A 126 -10.35 4.17 17.52
CA ARG A 126 -9.50 3.77 18.66
C ARG A 126 -8.01 3.85 18.33
N HIS A 127 -7.59 3.45 17.12
CA HIS A 127 -6.21 3.63 16.64
C HIS A 127 -5.82 5.10 16.65
N VAL A 128 -6.65 5.96 16.06
CA VAL A 128 -6.42 7.40 15.98
C VAL A 128 -6.32 8.03 17.37
N ALA A 129 -7.25 7.72 18.28
CA ALA A 129 -7.22 8.21 19.66
C ALA A 129 -5.97 7.74 20.43
N PHE A 130 -5.54 6.50 20.22
CA PHE A 130 -4.32 5.96 20.80
C PHE A 130 -3.08 6.70 20.26
N LEU A 131 -2.97 6.88 18.95
CA LEU A 131 -1.85 7.55 18.31
C LEU A 131 -1.75 9.03 18.71
N ALA A 132 -2.89 9.74 18.76
CA ALA A 132 -2.95 11.12 19.22
C ALA A 132 -2.43 11.31 20.67
N ARG A 133 -2.69 10.31 21.52
CA ARG A 133 -2.28 10.36 22.94
C ARG A 133 -0.84 9.91 23.16
N ALA A 134 -0.38 8.87 22.46
CA ALA A 134 0.87 8.18 22.76
C ALA A 134 2.04 8.61 21.85
N TYR A 135 1.75 9.16 20.68
CA TYR A 135 2.71 9.51 19.64
C TYR A 135 2.60 10.99 19.25
N GLN A 136 3.52 11.44 18.41
CA GLN A 136 3.48 12.74 17.73
C GLN A 136 3.17 12.51 16.24
N PRO A 137 1.90 12.61 15.82
CA PRO A 137 1.55 12.48 14.42
C PRO A 137 2.16 13.62 13.59
N VAL A 138 2.78 13.24 12.48
CA VAL A 138 3.39 14.14 11.49
C VAL A 138 2.98 13.74 10.10
N SER A 139 3.06 14.63 9.11
CA SER A 139 2.88 14.26 7.71
C SER A 139 4.05 13.41 7.25
N LEU A 140 3.85 12.63 6.17
CA LEU A 140 4.93 11.83 5.62
C LEU A 140 6.04 12.71 5.04
N SER A 141 5.72 13.85 4.45
CA SER A 141 6.70 14.82 3.97
C SER A 141 7.56 15.40 5.11
N GLU A 142 6.95 15.74 6.27
CA GLU A 142 7.70 16.17 7.46
C GLU A 142 8.60 15.07 7.99
N LEU A 143 8.12 13.82 8.03
CA LEU A 143 8.90 12.67 8.44
C LEU A 143 10.10 12.47 7.51
N VAL A 144 9.90 12.49 6.20
CA VAL A 144 10.94 12.37 5.18
C VAL A 144 11.97 13.52 5.31
N ALA A 145 11.52 14.76 5.52
CA ALA A 145 12.40 15.90 5.74
C ALA A 145 13.26 15.72 7.01
N GLY A 146 12.65 15.17 8.07
CA GLY A 146 13.35 14.86 9.32
C GLY A 146 14.39 13.77 9.20
N LEU A 147 14.08 12.68 8.50
CA LEU A 147 15.03 11.59 8.22
C LEU A 147 16.20 12.07 7.35
N ALA A 148 15.92 12.93 6.38
CA ALA A 148 16.92 13.56 5.52
C ALA A 148 17.79 14.62 6.21
N GLY A 149 17.55 14.90 7.51
CA GLY A 149 18.28 15.92 8.26
C GLY A 149 17.93 17.38 7.90
N ARG A 150 16.87 17.60 7.10
CA ARG A 150 16.42 18.94 6.65
C ARG A 150 15.45 19.62 7.62
N ALA A 151 14.88 18.83 8.53
CA ALA A 151 14.00 19.32 9.59
C ALA A 151 14.26 18.53 10.88
N ARG A 152 13.76 19.05 12.01
CA ARG A 152 13.78 18.33 13.27
C ARG A 152 12.61 17.34 13.31
N LEU A 153 12.90 16.06 13.45
CA LEU A 153 11.89 15.04 13.67
C LEU A 153 11.55 14.99 15.16
N PRO A 154 10.27 15.14 15.54
CA PRO A 154 9.89 15.05 16.95
C PRO A 154 10.10 13.61 17.47
N ARG A 155 10.31 13.48 18.78
CA ARG A 155 10.34 12.15 19.41
C ARG A 155 8.97 11.49 19.26
N ARG A 156 8.94 10.19 19.09
CA ARG A 156 7.71 9.41 18.88
C ARG A 156 6.93 9.82 17.61
N ALA A 157 7.65 10.27 16.60
CA ALA A 157 7.03 10.63 15.32
C ALA A 157 6.31 9.42 14.71
N VAL A 158 5.09 9.64 14.22
CA VAL A 158 4.31 8.64 13.48
C VAL A 158 3.61 9.30 12.32
N ALA A 159 3.72 8.69 11.12
CA ALA A 159 2.95 9.09 9.95
C ALA A 159 1.92 8.03 9.60
N LEU A 160 0.74 8.46 9.14
CA LEU A 160 -0.33 7.58 8.69
C LEU A 160 -0.43 7.65 7.16
N THR A 161 -0.50 6.48 6.53
CA THR A 161 -0.62 6.36 5.08
C THR A 161 -1.79 5.44 4.72
N PHE A 162 -2.45 5.72 3.59
CA PHE A 162 -3.56 4.91 3.07
C PHE A 162 -3.27 4.62 1.60
N ASP A 163 -3.30 3.36 1.22
CA ASP A 163 -3.00 2.94 -0.15
C ASP A 163 -4.28 2.80 -0.99
N ASP A 164 -4.14 2.70 -2.31
CA ASP A 164 -5.14 2.43 -3.35
C ASP A 164 -6.09 3.58 -3.70
N GLY A 165 -6.41 4.49 -2.78
CA GLY A 165 -7.35 5.57 -3.04
C GLY A 165 -8.83 5.16 -2.94
N TYR A 166 -9.19 4.36 -1.94
CA TYR A 166 -10.58 3.99 -1.68
C TYR A 166 -11.42 5.18 -1.24
N ARG A 167 -12.68 5.20 -1.67
CA ARG A 167 -13.65 6.26 -1.36
C ARG A 167 -13.92 6.44 0.13
N ASN A 168 -13.83 5.38 0.91
CA ASN A 168 -13.97 5.43 2.36
C ASN A 168 -12.89 6.29 3.05
N ASN A 169 -11.75 6.54 2.39
CA ASN A 169 -10.73 7.45 2.92
C ASN A 169 -11.26 8.88 3.06
N LEU A 170 -12.15 9.34 2.16
CA LEU A 170 -12.80 10.64 2.30
C LEU A 170 -13.94 10.60 3.32
N TYR A 171 -14.81 9.59 3.26
CA TYR A 171 -16.09 9.63 4.01
C TYR A 171 -16.03 9.04 5.42
N LEU A 172 -15.04 8.19 5.71
CA LEU A 172 -14.88 7.57 7.02
C LEU A 172 -13.56 8.00 7.70
N VAL A 173 -12.45 7.96 6.96
CA VAL A 173 -11.12 8.22 7.52
C VAL A 173 -10.89 9.71 7.76
N ALA A 174 -11.06 10.54 6.74
CA ALA A 174 -10.77 11.98 6.81
C ALA A 174 -11.50 12.70 7.96
N PRO A 175 -12.81 12.49 8.20
CA PRO A 175 -13.51 13.13 9.32
C PRO A 175 -12.98 12.72 10.69
N ILE A 176 -12.51 11.45 10.85
CA ILE A 176 -11.93 10.98 12.10
C ILE A 176 -10.57 11.64 12.32
N LEU A 177 -9.70 11.63 11.30
CA LEU A 177 -8.37 12.25 11.39
C LEU A 177 -8.46 13.76 11.65
N ALA A 178 -9.38 14.45 10.98
CA ALA A 178 -9.59 15.90 11.16
C ALA A 178 -9.99 16.25 12.59
N ARG A 179 -10.88 15.46 13.22
CA ARG A 179 -11.27 15.68 14.63
C ARG A 179 -10.09 15.61 15.61
N HIS A 180 -9.06 14.85 15.27
CA HIS A 180 -7.85 14.68 16.08
C HIS A 180 -6.67 15.52 15.61
N GLY A 181 -6.82 16.29 14.52
CA GLY A 181 -5.74 17.08 13.93
C GLY A 181 -4.57 16.24 13.42
N ILE A 182 -4.83 15.01 12.97
CA ILE A 182 -3.80 14.08 12.51
C ILE A 182 -3.68 14.16 10.99
N PRO A 183 -2.48 14.52 10.45
CA PRO A 183 -2.21 14.48 9.02
C PRO A 183 -2.10 13.04 8.51
N ALA A 184 -2.39 12.84 7.23
CA ALA A 184 -2.16 11.56 6.56
C ALA A 184 -1.87 11.75 5.08
N THR A 185 -1.25 10.72 4.48
CA THR A 185 -0.97 10.64 3.05
C THR A 185 -1.85 9.58 2.41
N ILE A 186 -2.55 9.94 1.33
CA ILE A 186 -3.37 9.02 0.54
C ILE A 186 -2.64 8.72 -0.76
N PHE A 187 -2.24 7.49 -0.97
CA PHE A 187 -1.59 7.04 -2.20
C PHE A 187 -2.63 6.58 -3.22
N ILE A 188 -2.61 7.20 -4.39
CA ILE A 188 -3.65 7.04 -5.41
C ILE A 188 -3.16 6.17 -6.56
N THR A 189 -3.90 5.10 -6.86
CA THR A 189 -3.79 4.35 -8.10
C THR A 189 -4.60 5.05 -9.17
N THR A 190 -3.95 5.84 -10.04
CA THR A 190 -4.63 6.83 -10.88
C THR A 190 -5.59 6.24 -11.91
N GLY A 191 -5.32 5.03 -12.40
CA GLY A 191 -6.19 4.35 -13.36
C GLY A 191 -7.48 3.77 -12.75
N LEU A 192 -7.56 3.71 -11.41
CA LEU A 192 -8.75 3.25 -10.71
C LEU A 192 -9.67 4.39 -10.27
N VAL A 193 -9.19 5.64 -10.30
CA VAL A 193 -9.97 6.82 -9.89
C VAL A 193 -11.20 6.98 -10.79
N GLY A 194 -12.37 7.08 -10.15
CA GLY A 194 -13.65 7.24 -10.83
C GLY A 194 -14.20 5.95 -11.46
N THR A 195 -13.51 4.82 -11.31
CA THR A 195 -13.99 3.54 -11.81
C THR A 195 -14.91 2.84 -10.81
N THR A 196 -15.73 1.93 -11.32
CA THR A 196 -16.51 0.99 -10.51
C THR A 196 -15.77 -0.35 -10.34
N GLY A 197 -14.49 -0.39 -10.71
CA GLY A 197 -13.65 -1.57 -10.59
C GLY A 197 -13.36 -1.94 -9.13
N TRP A 198 -12.84 -3.13 -8.97
CA TRP A 198 -12.31 -3.63 -7.70
C TRP A 198 -10.79 -3.77 -7.81
N MET A 199 -10.11 -3.63 -6.68
CA MET A 199 -8.77 -4.18 -6.59
C MET A 199 -8.90 -5.70 -6.72
N TRP A 200 -8.22 -6.30 -7.68
CA TRP A 200 -8.40 -7.69 -8.10
C TRP A 200 -8.34 -8.70 -6.92
N GLY A 201 -7.49 -8.47 -5.94
CA GLY A 201 -7.36 -9.35 -4.78
C GLY A 201 -8.63 -9.38 -3.92
N TYR A 202 -9.23 -8.22 -3.66
CA TYR A 202 -10.49 -8.12 -2.90
C TYR A 202 -11.68 -8.64 -3.71
N GLU A 203 -11.66 -8.47 -5.03
CA GLU A 203 -12.69 -9.05 -5.90
C GLU A 203 -12.64 -10.57 -5.85
N LEU A 204 -11.46 -11.14 -5.89
CA LEU A 204 -11.26 -12.58 -5.76
C LEU A 204 -11.76 -13.12 -4.42
N GLU A 205 -11.48 -12.40 -3.32
CA GLU A 205 -12.02 -12.73 -1.99
C GLU A 205 -13.54 -12.76 -1.97
N GLU A 206 -14.19 -11.74 -2.53
CA GLU A 206 -15.65 -11.70 -2.60
C GLU A 206 -16.19 -12.83 -3.45
N ILE A 207 -15.57 -13.17 -4.58
CA ILE A 207 -15.96 -14.30 -5.41
C ILE A 207 -15.87 -15.61 -4.60
N PHE A 208 -14.75 -15.90 -3.96
CA PHE A 208 -14.58 -17.10 -3.15
C PHE A 208 -15.49 -17.15 -1.91
N SER A 209 -15.88 -16.01 -1.36
CA SER A 209 -16.80 -15.95 -0.22
C SER A 209 -18.25 -16.25 -0.57
N ARG A 210 -18.63 -16.04 -1.84
CA ARG A 210 -20.01 -16.15 -2.32
C ARG A 210 -20.27 -17.42 -3.14
N HIS A 211 -19.24 -18.06 -3.61
CA HIS A 211 -19.34 -19.20 -4.55
C HIS A 211 -18.53 -20.39 -4.08
N PRO A 212 -18.98 -21.62 -4.38
CA PRO A 212 -18.21 -22.82 -4.08
C PRO A 212 -16.82 -22.75 -4.71
N PRO A 213 -15.75 -23.03 -3.94
CA PRO A 213 -14.37 -22.91 -4.42
C PRO A 213 -14.08 -23.70 -5.71
N GLU A 214 -14.72 -24.87 -5.86
CA GLU A 214 -14.57 -25.72 -7.03
C GLU A 214 -15.08 -25.04 -8.31
N GLN A 215 -16.21 -24.33 -8.21
CA GLN A 215 -16.77 -23.55 -9.32
C GLN A 215 -15.87 -22.37 -9.69
N VAL A 216 -15.28 -21.69 -8.70
CA VAL A 216 -14.33 -20.59 -8.94
C VAL A 216 -13.08 -21.09 -9.64
N CYS A 217 -12.51 -22.21 -9.16
CA CYS A 217 -11.35 -22.82 -9.80
C CYS A 217 -11.63 -23.25 -11.24
N GLN A 218 -12.79 -23.86 -11.50
CA GLN A 218 -13.21 -24.23 -12.86
C GLN A 218 -13.38 -23.02 -13.78
N ALA A 219 -14.01 -21.97 -13.28
CA ALA A 219 -14.27 -20.75 -14.07
C ALA A 219 -12.99 -19.96 -14.39
N SER A 220 -11.92 -20.12 -13.62
CA SER A 220 -10.63 -19.48 -13.90
C SER A 220 -10.06 -19.90 -15.26
N GLY A 221 -10.35 -21.14 -15.71
CA GLY A 221 -9.79 -21.71 -16.92
C GLY A 221 -8.27 -21.92 -16.86
N ASP A 222 -7.67 -21.77 -15.69
CA ASP A 222 -6.22 -21.89 -15.48
C ASP A 222 -5.86 -23.26 -14.89
N PRO A 223 -4.97 -24.04 -15.54
CA PRO A 223 -4.62 -25.38 -15.09
C PRO A 223 -4.02 -25.47 -13.68
N ALA A 224 -3.27 -24.44 -13.28
CA ALA A 224 -2.65 -24.38 -11.95
C ALA A 224 -3.70 -24.11 -10.86
N ILE A 225 -4.65 -23.22 -11.10
CA ILE A 225 -5.76 -22.96 -10.19
C ILE A 225 -6.67 -24.18 -10.07
N LEU A 226 -6.93 -24.89 -11.19
CA LEU A 226 -7.65 -26.15 -11.16
C LEU A 226 -6.95 -27.20 -10.28
N ARG A 227 -5.62 -27.31 -10.43
CA ARG A 227 -4.81 -28.21 -9.59
C ARG A 227 -4.85 -27.80 -8.11
N LEU A 228 -4.76 -26.50 -7.80
CA LEU A 228 -4.92 -26.02 -6.42
C LEU A 228 -6.28 -26.43 -5.84
N GLY A 229 -7.36 -26.30 -6.61
CA GLY A 229 -8.71 -26.71 -6.20
C GLY A 229 -8.84 -28.19 -5.89
N SER A 230 -8.04 -29.07 -6.53
CA SER A 230 -8.06 -30.52 -6.29
C SER A 230 -7.27 -31.00 -5.06
N LEU A 231 -6.54 -30.11 -4.37
CA LEU A 231 -5.64 -30.47 -3.26
C LEU A 231 -6.35 -30.65 -1.90
N GLY A 232 -7.67 -30.56 -1.82
CA GLY A 232 -8.42 -30.68 -0.57
C GLY A 232 -8.09 -29.61 0.46
N LEU A 233 -7.67 -28.42 0.00
CA LEU A 233 -7.36 -27.28 0.86
C LEU A 233 -8.64 -26.70 1.47
N SER A 234 -8.57 -26.17 2.69
CA SER A 234 -9.69 -25.39 3.21
C SER A 234 -9.94 -24.17 2.31
N PRO A 235 -11.19 -23.68 2.18
CA PRO A 235 -11.53 -22.55 1.31
C PRO A 235 -10.61 -21.34 1.47
N ARG A 236 -10.23 -21.03 2.71
CA ARG A 236 -9.31 -19.94 3.03
C ARG A 236 -7.90 -20.17 2.49
N VAL A 237 -7.35 -21.36 2.71
CA VAL A 237 -6.00 -21.70 2.22
C VAL A 237 -5.99 -21.73 0.69
N LEU A 238 -7.02 -22.25 0.07
CA LEU A 238 -7.16 -22.30 -1.38
C LEU A 238 -7.20 -20.89 -1.98
N MET A 239 -8.05 -20.00 -1.46
CA MET A 239 -8.11 -18.61 -1.90
C MET A 239 -6.75 -17.92 -1.75
N SER A 240 -6.10 -18.05 -0.58
CA SER A 240 -4.76 -17.48 -0.37
C SER A 240 -3.73 -18.04 -1.35
N ALA A 241 -3.78 -19.34 -1.64
CA ALA A 241 -2.90 -19.98 -2.64
C ALA A 241 -3.17 -19.43 -4.05
N CYS A 242 -4.43 -19.23 -4.44
CA CYS A 242 -4.78 -18.62 -5.72
C CYS A 242 -4.25 -17.17 -5.81
N VAL A 243 -4.38 -16.37 -4.76
CA VAL A 243 -3.85 -14.99 -4.71
C VAL A 243 -2.33 -15.00 -4.85
N GLU A 244 -1.62 -15.84 -4.09
CA GLU A 244 -0.16 -15.94 -4.18
C GLU A 244 0.31 -16.43 -5.56
N TYR A 245 -0.41 -17.39 -6.14
CA TYR A 245 -0.15 -17.85 -7.51
C TYR A 245 -0.31 -16.72 -8.53
N LEU A 246 -1.43 -15.98 -8.47
CA LEU A 246 -1.71 -14.86 -9.38
C LEU A 246 -0.66 -13.75 -9.27
N LYS A 247 -0.11 -13.48 -8.08
CA LYS A 247 0.98 -12.52 -7.87
C LYS A 247 2.29 -12.95 -8.55
N GLU A 248 2.48 -14.24 -8.81
CA GLU A 248 3.68 -14.75 -9.49
C GLU A 248 3.58 -14.73 -11.01
N LEU A 249 2.37 -14.54 -11.57
CA LEU A 249 2.15 -14.48 -13.00
C LEU A 249 2.59 -13.13 -13.62
N PRO A 250 2.89 -13.10 -14.92
CA PRO A 250 2.91 -11.85 -15.69
C PRO A 250 1.60 -11.10 -15.53
N HIS A 251 1.69 -9.77 -15.45
CA HIS A 251 0.55 -8.90 -15.12
C HIS A 251 -0.66 -9.12 -16.04
N GLU A 252 -0.44 -9.20 -17.35
CA GLU A 252 -1.50 -9.46 -18.33
C GLU A 252 -2.18 -10.81 -18.13
N SER A 253 -1.41 -11.88 -17.90
CA SER A 253 -1.95 -13.22 -17.64
C SER A 253 -2.81 -13.27 -16.39
N MET A 254 -2.39 -12.56 -15.33
CA MET A 254 -3.16 -12.42 -14.10
C MET A 254 -4.47 -11.68 -14.38
N LEU A 255 -4.43 -10.57 -15.12
CA LEU A 255 -5.63 -9.80 -15.47
C LEU A 255 -6.61 -10.62 -16.29
N ASP A 256 -6.16 -11.43 -17.25
CA ASP A 256 -7.02 -12.30 -18.06
C ASP A 256 -7.78 -13.32 -17.20
N ILE A 257 -7.13 -13.88 -16.17
CA ILE A 257 -7.79 -14.81 -15.24
C ILE A 257 -8.83 -14.07 -14.41
N VAL A 258 -8.48 -12.93 -13.85
CA VAL A 258 -9.39 -12.10 -13.05
C VAL A 258 -10.60 -11.67 -13.88
N GLU A 259 -10.40 -11.27 -15.13
CA GLU A 259 -11.48 -10.86 -16.03
C GLU A 259 -12.44 -12.01 -16.36
N ARG A 260 -11.92 -13.24 -16.60
CA ARG A 260 -12.77 -14.42 -16.77
C ARG A 260 -13.62 -14.71 -15.53
N LEU A 261 -13.03 -14.57 -14.33
CA LEU A 261 -13.75 -14.75 -13.07
C LEU A 261 -14.81 -13.65 -12.88
N ARG A 262 -14.47 -12.39 -13.20
CA ARG A 262 -15.41 -11.26 -13.18
C ARG A 262 -16.58 -11.44 -14.11
N ALA A 263 -16.33 -11.89 -15.34
CA ALA A 263 -17.38 -12.14 -16.31
C ALA A 263 -18.32 -13.28 -15.89
N ARG A 264 -17.81 -14.26 -15.15
CA ARG A 264 -18.60 -15.41 -14.67
C ARG A 264 -19.33 -15.15 -13.38
N PHE A 265 -18.73 -14.37 -12.48
CA PHE A 265 -19.24 -14.10 -11.14
C PHE A 265 -19.38 -12.59 -10.95
N ALA A 266 -20.57 -12.05 -11.21
CA ALA A 266 -20.83 -10.64 -10.99
C ALA A 266 -20.82 -10.33 -9.48
N VAL A 267 -19.80 -9.60 -9.03
CA VAL A 267 -19.71 -9.11 -7.65
C VAL A 267 -20.26 -7.70 -7.60
N PRO A 268 -21.33 -7.45 -6.84
CA PRO A 268 -21.89 -6.11 -6.73
C PRO A 268 -20.92 -5.16 -6.02
N VAL A 269 -20.59 -4.06 -6.68
CA VAL A 269 -19.77 -2.99 -6.08
C VAL A 269 -20.66 -2.21 -5.12
N ASN A 270 -20.35 -2.23 -3.83
CA ASN A 270 -20.99 -1.34 -2.85
C ASN A 270 -20.19 -0.03 -2.73
N ASP A 271 -20.79 1.00 -2.15
CA ASP A 271 -20.17 2.31 -2.01
C ASP A 271 -18.89 2.28 -1.15
N GLU A 272 -18.76 1.33 -0.22
CA GLU A 272 -17.59 1.20 0.64
C GLU A 272 -16.39 0.58 -0.07
N ASN A 273 -16.59 -0.04 -1.25
CA ASN A 273 -15.55 -0.67 -2.05
C ASN A 273 -15.15 0.15 -3.30
N ARG A 274 -15.78 1.31 -3.52
CA ARG A 274 -15.45 2.20 -4.65
C ARG A 274 -14.14 2.93 -4.41
N PHE A 275 -13.51 3.31 -5.52
CA PHE A 275 -12.40 4.25 -5.53
C PHE A 275 -12.91 5.70 -5.53
N LEU A 276 -12.06 6.61 -5.09
CA LEU A 276 -12.31 8.05 -5.15
C LEU A 276 -12.54 8.51 -6.59
N SER A 277 -13.41 9.48 -6.78
CA SER A 277 -13.45 10.29 -8.00
C SER A 277 -12.37 11.38 -7.94
N TRP A 278 -12.05 12.02 -9.08
CA TRP A 278 -11.09 13.12 -9.09
C TRP A 278 -11.56 14.32 -8.27
N ASP A 279 -12.87 14.58 -8.20
CA ASP A 279 -13.42 15.62 -7.32
C ASP A 279 -13.19 15.29 -5.84
N GLU A 280 -13.33 14.02 -5.47
CA GLU A 280 -13.10 13.54 -4.11
C GLU A 280 -11.62 13.55 -3.74
N VAL A 281 -10.71 13.26 -4.69
CA VAL A 281 -9.26 13.41 -4.48
C VAL A 281 -8.89 14.88 -4.26
N ARG A 282 -9.44 15.78 -5.08
CA ARG A 282 -9.27 17.24 -4.88
C ARG A 282 -9.81 17.72 -3.54
N GLU A 283 -10.93 17.14 -3.09
CA GLU A 283 -11.49 17.45 -1.78
C GLU A 283 -10.55 17.04 -0.64
N LEU A 284 -9.98 15.83 -0.68
CA LEU A 284 -8.96 15.39 0.29
C LEU A 284 -7.76 16.34 0.32
N ALA A 285 -7.25 16.74 -0.85
CA ALA A 285 -6.14 17.69 -0.94
C ALA A 285 -6.50 19.06 -0.35
N ARG A 286 -7.74 19.56 -0.57
CA ARG A 286 -8.23 20.81 0.02
C ARG A 286 -8.40 20.73 1.55
N GLN A 287 -8.68 19.55 2.07
CA GLN A 287 -8.73 19.29 3.52
C GLN A 287 -7.33 19.18 4.15
N GLY A 288 -6.25 19.27 3.36
CA GLY A 288 -4.87 19.23 3.85
C GLY A 288 -4.26 17.83 3.92
N PHE A 289 -4.90 16.81 3.34
CA PHE A 289 -4.28 15.49 3.19
C PHE A 289 -3.24 15.51 2.07
N GLU A 290 -2.09 14.88 2.30
CA GLU A 290 -1.09 14.68 1.26
C GLU A 290 -1.57 13.64 0.26
N ILE A 291 -1.36 13.90 -1.03
CA ILE A 291 -1.66 12.95 -2.10
C ILE A 291 -0.35 12.44 -2.67
N GLY A 292 -0.15 11.13 -2.59
CA GLY A 292 1.00 10.41 -3.13
C GLY A 292 0.62 9.53 -4.32
N ALA A 293 1.63 9.02 -5.02
CA ALA A 293 1.46 8.17 -6.20
C ALA A 293 1.53 6.68 -5.82
N HIS A 294 0.67 5.85 -6.47
CA HIS A 294 0.62 4.41 -6.29
C HIS A 294 0.47 3.66 -7.62
N THR A 295 1.26 4.07 -8.62
CA THR A 295 1.20 3.63 -10.01
C THR A 295 -0.12 3.97 -10.73
N ARG A 296 -0.18 3.70 -12.03
CA ARG A 296 -1.40 3.86 -12.81
C ARG A 296 -2.37 2.70 -12.61
N SER A 297 -1.90 1.45 -12.71
CA SER A 297 -2.75 0.25 -12.76
C SER A 297 -2.48 -0.77 -11.64
N HIS A 298 -1.66 -0.40 -10.65
CA HIS A 298 -1.31 -1.23 -9.50
C HIS A 298 -0.61 -2.56 -9.82
N PRO A 299 0.35 -2.61 -10.76
CA PRO A 299 1.12 -3.82 -11.02
C PRO A 299 2.20 -4.03 -9.96
N ILE A 300 2.65 -5.27 -9.78
CA ILE A 300 3.87 -5.57 -9.02
C ILE A 300 5.06 -5.17 -9.89
N LEU A 301 5.70 -4.03 -9.60
CA LEU A 301 6.71 -3.42 -10.46
C LEU A 301 7.90 -4.33 -10.77
N THR A 302 8.30 -5.18 -9.83
CA THR A 302 9.39 -6.16 -10.03
C THR A 302 9.04 -7.30 -10.98
N ARG A 303 7.81 -7.35 -11.49
CA ARG A 303 7.33 -8.33 -12.49
C ARG A 303 7.20 -7.73 -13.89
N LEU A 304 7.53 -6.46 -14.04
CA LEU A 304 7.45 -5.74 -15.32
C LEU A 304 8.84 -5.47 -15.89
N PRO A 305 8.95 -5.40 -17.23
CA PRO A 305 10.11 -4.76 -17.86
C PRO A 305 10.28 -3.31 -17.39
N LEU A 306 11.50 -2.81 -17.26
CA LEU A 306 11.76 -1.46 -16.75
C LEU A 306 11.08 -0.36 -17.60
N THR A 307 10.90 -0.57 -18.89
CA THR A 307 10.15 0.35 -19.78
C THR A 307 8.68 0.46 -19.40
N GLU A 308 8.07 -0.64 -18.93
CA GLU A 308 6.70 -0.64 -18.42
C GLU A 308 6.64 0.01 -17.02
N VAL A 309 7.63 -0.27 -16.17
CA VAL A 309 7.75 0.40 -14.87
C VAL A 309 7.80 1.90 -15.06
N GLU A 310 8.65 2.39 -15.98
CA GLU A 310 8.75 3.81 -16.28
C GLU A 310 7.41 4.39 -16.75
N ARG A 311 6.69 3.67 -17.62
CA ARG A 311 5.38 4.09 -18.13
C ARG A 311 4.36 4.22 -17.00
N GLU A 312 4.32 3.26 -16.07
CA GLU A 312 3.45 3.27 -14.89
C GLU A 312 3.75 4.46 -13.96
N LEU A 313 5.02 4.71 -13.67
CA LEU A 313 5.45 5.80 -12.79
C LEU A 313 5.15 7.18 -13.42
N ARG A 314 5.54 7.37 -14.67
CA ARG A 314 5.34 8.62 -15.39
C ARG A 314 3.85 8.92 -15.56
N ALA A 315 3.07 7.96 -16.08
CA ALA A 315 1.64 8.16 -16.28
C ALA A 315 0.91 8.50 -14.96
N CYS A 316 1.26 7.83 -13.85
CA CYS A 316 0.67 8.15 -12.55
C CYS A 316 1.04 9.57 -12.09
N ARG A 317 2.32 9.91 -12.12
CA ARG A 317 2.82 11.23 -11.71
C ARG A 317 2.18 12.36 -12.52
N ASP A 318 2.22 12.23 -13.85
CA ASP A 318 1.73 13.27 -14.76
C ASP A 318 0.21 13.45 -14.64
N THR A 319 -0.53 12.35 -14.44
CA THR A 319 -1.98 12.42 -14.16
C THR A 319 -2.27 13.14 -12.85
N LEU A 320 -1.54 12.84 -11.77
CA LEU A 320 -1.73 13.53 -10.49
C LEU A 320 -1.38 15.02 -10.59
N GLU A 321 -0.28 15.36 -11.28
CA GLU A 321 0.10 16.75 -11.53
C GLU A 321 -0.97 17.48 -12.34
N GLU A 322 -1.49 16.88 -13.41
CA GLU A 322 -2.59 17.45 -14.22
C GLU A 322 -3.86 17.68 -13.40
N LYS A 323 -4.27 16.70 -12.59
CA LYS A 323 -5.54 16.76 -11.86
C LYS A 323 -5.52 17.62 -10.61
N LEU A 324 -4.35 17.78 -9.98
CA LEU A 324 -4.18 18.48 -8.70
C LEU A 324 -3.40 19.79 -8.82
N GLY A 325 -2.71 20.04 -9.94
CA GLY A 325 -1.85 21.22 -10.13
C GLY A 325 -0.54 21.18 -9.30
N VAL A 326 -0.25 20.04 -8.67
CA VAL A 326 0.95 19.85 -7.84
C VAL A 326 1.58 18.50 -8.16
N ARG A 327 2.89 18.50 -8.41
CA ARG A 327 3.66 17.27 -8.68
C ARG A 327 3.80 16.44 -7.41
N PRO A 328 3.38 15.17 -7.39
CA PRO A 328 3.55 14.29 -6.24
C PRO A 328 5.04 13.98 -6.04
N THR A 329 5.49 14.01 -4.79
CA THR A 329 6.88 13.71 -4.40
C THR A 329 7.03 12.39 -3.66
N LEU A 330 5.91 11.79 -3.26
CA LEU A 330 5.85 10.58 -2.45
C LEU A 330 5.25 9.43 -3.28
N PHE A 331 5.81 8.23 -3.09
CA PHE A 331 5.40 7.02 -3.80
C PHE A 331 5.17 5.86 -2.82
N SER A 332 4.20 5.00 -3.10
CA SER A 332 4.04 3.70 -2.44
C SER A 332 4.19 2.59 -3.48
N TYR A 333 5.05 1.60 -3.20
CA TYR A 333 5.20 0.44 -4.08
C TYR A 333 4.00 -0.49 -3.96
N PRO A 334 3.29 -0.82 -5.05
CA PRO A 334 2.28 -1.87 -5.04
C PRO A 334 2.86 -3.18 -4.47
N ASN A 335 2.13 -3.77 -3.52
CA ASN A 335 2.58 -4.97 -2.80
C ASN A 335 3.92 -4.82 -2.04
N GLY A 336 4.54 -3.63 -2.03
CA GLY A 336 5.81 -3.33 -1.36
C GLY A 336 7.04 -3.97 -1.99
N ALA A 337 6.93 -4.60 -3.17
CA ALA A 337 8.04 -5.29 -3.83
C ALA A 337 8.99 -4.30 -4.51
N THR A 338 10.30 -4.43 -4.22
CA THR A 338 11.37 -3.61 -4.76
C THR A 338 12.53 -4.46 -5.29
N CYS A 339 13.30 -3.91 -6.22
CA CYS A 339 14.64 -4.35 -6.60
C CYS A 339 15.47 -3.10 -6.93
N PRO A 340 16.81 -3.19 -6.98
CA PRO A 340 17.67 -2.03 -7.18
C PRO A 340 17.31 -1.19 -8.40
N GLU A 341 17.02 -1.82 -9.52
CA GLU A 341 16.72 -1.16 -10.80
C GLU A 341 15.39 -0.41 -10.73
N VAL A 342 14.36 -1.00 -10.11
CA VAL A 342 13.06 -0.37 -9.89
C VAL A 342 13.19 0.79 -8.90
N THR A 343 13.98 0.62 -7.85
CA THR A 343 14.19 1.66 -6.83
C THR A 343 14.93 2.87 -7.41
N GLU A 344 15.94 2.66 -8.25
CA GLU A 344 16.65 3.73 -8.97
C GLU A 344 15.69 4.50 -9.88
N LEU A 345 14.87 3.77 -10.63
CA LEU A 345 13.89 4.38 -11.52
C LEU A 345 12.84 5.19 -10.74
N VAL A 346 12.32 4.68 -9.62
CA VAL A 346 11.41 5.41 -8.73
C VAL A 346 12.08 6.69 -8.22
N GLY A 347 13.37 6.66 -7.88
CA GLY A 347 14.14 7.83 -7.46
C GLY A 347 14.27 8.92 -8.52
N SER A 348 14.10 8.59 -9.79
CA SER A 348 14.07 9.56 -10.89
C SER A 348 12.74 10.34 -10.95
N TYR A 349 11.68 9.84 -10.33
CA TYR A 349 10.34 10.41 -10.36
C TYR A 349 9.87 10.97 -9.02
N PHE A 350 10.32 10.39 -7.89
CA PHE A 350 9.84 10.72 -6.55
C PHE A 350 10.99 10.94 -5.58
N GLN A 351 10.76 11.70 -4.53
CA GLN A 351 11.77 12.03 -3.52
C GLN A 351 11.87 10.98 -2.43
N ALA A 352 10.76 10.33 -2.12
CA ALA A 352 10.71 9.25 -1.15
C ALA A 352 9.66 8.21 -1.55
N ALA A 353 9.91 6.97 -1.14
CA ALA A 353 9.00 5.88 -1.40
C ALA A 353 8.89 4.94 -0.19
N VAL A 354 7.69 4.39 0.00
CA VAL A 354 7.36 3.50 1.12
C VAL A 354 7.06 2.09 0.63
N THR A 355 7.46 1.10 1.42
CA THR A 355 7.26 -0.34 1.15
C THR A 355 6.28 -0.96 2.16
N THR A 356 6.03 -2.26 2.05
CA THR A 356 5.31 -3.04 3.07
C THR A 356 6.27 -3.80 4.01
N ARG A 357 7.56 -3.60 3.88
CA ARG A 357 8.57 -4.18 4.78
C ARG A 357 8.37 -3.61 6.20
N SER A 358 8.12 -4.49 7.17
CA SER A 358 7.86 -4.07 8.54
C SER A 358 9.13 -3.59 9.23
N GLY A 359 9.07 -2.40 9.83
CA GLY A 359 10.19 -1.80 10.57
C GLY A 359 9.93 -0.36 10.98
N ILE A 360 10.89 0.20 11.71
CA ILE A 360 10.95 1.62 12.07
C ILE A 360 11.90 2.33 11.11
N CYS A 361 11.54 3.54 10.71
CA CYS A 361 12.40 4.41 9.93
C CYS A 361 13.44 5.08 10.83
N THR A 362 14.67 5.09 10.39
CA THR A 362 15.81 5.78 11.03
C THR A 362 16.51 6.66 10.00
N ARG A 363 17.45 7.49 10.42
CA ARG A 363 18.27 8.28 9.51
C ARG A 363 19.12 7.43 8.55
N ALA A 364 19.37 6.16 8.90
CA ALA A 364 20.05 5.20 8.04
C ALA A 364 19.11 4.55 7.00
N SER A 365 17.80 4.74 7.12
CA SER A 365 16.85 4.18 6.16
C SER A 365 16.96 4.91 4.82
N GLY A 366 17.07 4.14 3.72
CA GLY A 366 16.99 4.69 2.37
C GLY A 366 15.63 5.34 2.12
N LEU A 367 15.60 6.60 1.70
CA LEU A 367 14.37 7.35 1.49
C LEU A 367 13.45 6.74 0.43
N LEU A 368 13.99 5.93 -0.47
CA LEU A 368 13.23 5.27 -1.54
C LEU A 368 12.71 3.87 -1.15
N GLU A 369 12.96 3.41 0.07
CA GLU A 369 12.51 2.09 0.56
C GLU A 369 12.13 2.15 2.04
N LEU A 370 11.42 3.18 2.46
CA LEU A 370 11.03 3.37 3.85
C LEU A 370 10.13 2.20 4.33
N PRO A 371 10.47 1.56 5.45
CA PRO A 371 9.64 0.50 6.01
C PRO A 371 8.35 1.07 6.59
N ARG A 372 7.29 0.26 6.57
CA ARG A 372 6.00 0.61 7.18
C ARG A 372 5.50 -0.54 8.06
N ILE A 373 4.61 -0.22 8.97
CA ILE A 373 3.92 -1.18 9.82
C ILE A 373 2.48 -1.29 9.33
N GLY A 374 2.08 -2.48 8.89
CA GLY A 374 0.69 -2.75 8.55
C GLY A 374 -0.21 -2.61 9.77
N ALA A 375 -1.24 -1.81 9.67
CA ALA A 375 -2.15 -1.57 10.77
C ALA A 375 -2.99 -2.82 11.04
N PRO A 376 -2.90 -3.43 12.24
CA PRO A 376 -3.70 -4.58 12.60
C PRO A 376 -5.16 -4.18 12.89
N VAL A 377 -6.04 -5.18 13.09
CA VAL A 377 -7.47 -4.91 13.31
C VAL A 377 -7.73 -4.21 14.65
N ARG A 378 -6.98 -4.53 15.71
CA ARG A 378 -7.26 -4.04 17.07
C ARG A 378 -6.18 -3.09 17.57
N VAL A 379 -6.57 -2.07 18.31
CA VAL A 379 -5.64 -1.11 18.93
C VAL A 379 -4.59 -1.76 19.84
N ALA A 380 -4.95 -2.84 20.54
CA ALA A 380 -3.99 -3.58 21.35
C ALA A 380 -2.90 -4.25 20.51
N GLU A 381 -3.28 -4.75 19.34
CA GLU A 381 -2.33 -5.30 18.37
C GLU A 381 -1.46 -4.20 17.77
N LEU A 382 -2.02 -3.03 17.45
CA LEU A 382 -1.28 -1.86 16.95
C LEU A 382 -0.21 -1.41 17.95
N SER A 383 -0.58 -1.29 19.22
CA SER A 383 0.35 -0.95 20.29
C SER A 383 1.53 -1.93 20.36
N PHE A 384 1.26 -3.21 20.22
CA PHE A 384 2.27 -4.27 20.23
C PHE A 384 3.14 -4.26 18.96
N GLU A 385 2.55 -4.09 17.77
CA GLU A 385 3.31 -4.09 16.51
C GLU A 385 4.28 -2.90 16.42
N LEU A 386 3.89 -1.74 16.92
CA LEU A 386 4.79 -0.59 17.04
C LEU A 386 6.01 -0.91 17.90
N VAL A 387 5.76 -1.58 19.04
CA VAL A 387 6.78 -2.08 19.96
C VAL A 387 7.70 -3.09 19.28
N TRP A 388 7.11 -4.12 18.71
CA TRP A 388 7.82 -5.23 18.12
C TRP A 388 8.67 -4.81 16.91
N SER A 389 8.15 -3.88 16.10
CA SER A 389 8.88 -3.34 14.95
C SER A 389 10.13 -2.56 15.36
N TYR A 390 10.07 -1.86 16.48
CA TYR A 390 11.26 -1.20 17.03
C TYR A 390 12.32 -2.24 17.41
N PHE A 391 11.98 -3.22 18.25
CA PHE A 391 12.95 -4.27 18.63
C PHE A 391 13.53 -5.00 17.44
N ARG A 392 12.71 -5.31 16.44
CA ARG A 392 13.17 -5.97 15.22
C ARG A 392 14.20 -5.11 14.48
N THR A 393 13.97 -3.81 14.39
CA THR A 393 14.90 -2.88 13.74
C THR A 393 16.21 -2.79 14.51
N GLU A 394 16.15 -2.62 15.82
CA GLU A 394 17.34 -2.61 16.69
C GLU A 394 18.15 -3.90 16.57
N MET A 395 17.48 -5.07 16.67
CA MET A 395 18.14 -6.36 16.54
C MET A 395 18.79 -6.58 15.17
N SER A 396 18.20 -6.06 14.10
CA SER A 396 18.77 -6.15 12.76
C SER A 396 20.01 -5.28 12.58
N GLN A 397 20.12 -4.17 13.30
CA GLN A 397 21.28 -3.30 13.29
C GLN A 397 22.45 -3.86 14.13
N LEU A 398 22.15 -4.71 15.12
CA LEU A 398 23.13 -5.37 15.96
C LEU A 398 23.67 -6.67 15.36
N ALA A 399 23.00 -7.23 14.37
CA ALA A 399 23.48 -8.42 13.67
C ALA A 399 24.73 -8.06 12.84
N PRO A 400 25.84 -8.83 12.95
CA PRO A 400 26.99 -8.61 12.08
C PRO A 400 26.57 -8.74 10.61
N ALA A 401 27.10 -7.86 9.76
CA ALA A 401 26.90 -7.96 8.32
C ALA A 401 27.34 -9.36 7.83
N PRO A 402 26.58 -9.99 6.92
CA PRO A 402 26.88 -11.32 6.41
C PRO A 402 28.21 -11.40 5.66
#